data_6fc43a0c24e6fe3eeac1ef26d248869c
#
_entry.id   6fc43a0c24e6fe3eeac1ef26d248869c
#
_cell.length_a   1.000
_cell.length_b   1.000
_cell.length_c   1.000
_cell.angle_alpha   90.00
_cell.angle_beta   90.00
_cell.angle_gamma   90.00
#
_symmetry.space_group_name_H-M   'P 1'
#
loop_
_entity.id
_entity.type
_entity.pdbx_description
1 polymer ?
#
loop_
_entity_poly.entity_id
_entity_poly.type
_entity_poly.pdbx_seq_one_letter_code
_entity_poly.pdbx_strand_id
1 'polypeptide(L)'
;MKNIPSSLSLAKKVSALTRASAFSFALLLFSVITGFAQCGKDVVLTSSKTEYLNAEGAVQRTVEEDCVIKVGKSAVTISPSGHDKMTGSITSTACKWKQPFKEGKTTLEAKFKDEKGEESNATITIEGKDGKITCLMKEKEKPDRIIRVTIVKFEEQTTDSKF
;
A
#
# COMPACT_ATOMS: atom_id res chain seq x y z
N MET A 1 -69.99 2.38 -59.44
CA MET A 1 -68.99 3.36 -59.93
C MET A 1 -68.21 3.85 -58.79
N LYS A 2 -66.97 3.31 -58.72
CA LYS A 2 -65.73 4.14 -58.61
C LYS A 2 -65.54 4.85 -57.25
N ASN A 3 -64.49 4.79 -56.59
CA ASN A 3 -63.04 4.56 -56.89
C ASN A 3 -62.34 4.23 -55.60
N ILE A 4 -61.40 3.32 -55.70
CA ILE A 4 -60.27 3.20 -54.76
C ILE A 4 -59.27 4.34 -55.08
N PRO A 5 -58.58 4.88 -54.10
CA PRO A 5 -57.14 4.85 -54.17
C PRO A 5 -56.45 4.53 -52.86
N SER A 6 -55.61 3.51 -52.91
CA SER A 6 -54.15 3.60 -52.86
C SER A 6 -53.58 3.85 -51.47
N SER A 7 -53.20 2.72 -50.89
CA SER A 7 -52.08 2.62 -49.97
C SER A 7 -50.84 3.26 -50.54
N LEU A 8 -50.10 4.03 -49.77
CA LEU A 8 -48.64 4.03 -49.85
C LEU A 8 -48.00 4.70 -48.60
N SER A 9 -47.01 4.02 -48.09
CA SER A 9 -45.89 4.58 -47.41
C SER A 9 -45.98 4.92 -45.91
N LEU A 10 -45.99 3.83 -45.11
CA LEU A 10 -45.49 3.97 -43.72
C LEU A 10 -44.44 2.89 -43.43
N ALA A 11 -43.36 2.93 -44.18
CA ALA A 11 -42.21 2.04 -43.95
C ALA A 11 -40.95 2.79 -44.31
N LYS A 12 -40.49 3.69 -43.42
CA LYS A 12 -39.08 4.20 -43.43
C LYS A 12 -38.83 5.17 -42.27
N LYS A 13 -38.95 4.74 -41.03
CA LYS A 13 -38.40 5.53 -39.90
C LYS A 13 -38.13 4.70 -38.65
N VAL A 14 -37.65 3.47 -38.77
CA VAL A 14 -37.27 2.63 -37.59
C VAL A 14 -35.88 2.01 -37.77
N SER A 15 -34.90 2.74 -38.28
CA SER A 15 -33.56 2.17 -38.40
C SER A 15 -32.42 3.09 -37.94
N ALA A 16 -32.72 4.14 -37.17
CA ALA A 16 -31.68 5.09 -36.72
C ALA A 16 -31.47 5.16 -35.23
N LEU A 17 -32.21 4.40 -34.38
CA LEU A 17 -32.08 4.48 -32.92
C LEU A 17 -31.33 3.30 -32.26
N THR A 18 -30.90 2.30 -33.00
CA THR A 18 -30.25 1.11 -32.41
C THR A 18 -28.73 1.07 -32.54
N ARG A 19 -28.09 2.09 -33.11
CA ARG A 19 -26.63 2.12 -33.26
C ARG A 19 -25.88 3.00 -32.23
N ALA A 20 -26.57 3.80 -31.44
CA ALA A 20 -25.92 4.67 -30.44
C ALA A 20 -25.81 4.01 -29.05
N SER A 21 -26.50 2.90 -28.76
CA SER A 21 -26.49 2.28 -27.43
C SER A 21 -25.38 1.26 -27.21
N ALA A 22 -24.74 0.75 -28.25
CA ALA A 22 -23.71 -0.28 -28.12
C ALA A 22 -22.32 0.29 -27.81
N PHE A 23 -22.09 1.58 -28.07
CA PHE A 23 -20.78 2.21 -27.80
C PHE A 23 -20.63 2.72 -26.36
N SER A 24 -21.73 2.95 -25.64
CA SER A 24 -21.70 3.45 -24.26
C SER A 24 -21.42 2.37 -23.21
N PHE A 25 -21.69 1.10 -23.55
CA PHE A 25 -21.49 -0.01 -22.62
C PHE A 25 -20.06 -0.55 -22.60
N ALA A 26 -19.27 -0.29 -23.64
CA ALA A 26 -17.88 -0.71 -23.74
C ALA A 26 -16.91 0.17 -22.93
N LEU A 27 -17.31 1.39 -22.54
CA LEU A 27 -16.46 2.33 -21.80
C LEU A 27 -16.49 2.13 -20.26
N LEU A 28 -17.45 1.33 -19.75
CA LEU A 28 -17.64 1.09 -18.31
C LEU A 28 -16.86 -0.11 -17.75
N LEU A 29 -16.16 -0.87 -18.60
CA LEU A 29 -15.43 -2.07 -18.17
C LEU A 29 -13.93 -1.84 -17.92
N PHE A 30 -13.42 -0.59 -18.02
CA PHE A 30 -11.99 -0.31 -17.88
C PHE A 30 -11.56 0.29 -16.53
N SER A 31 -12.40 0.24 -15.50
CA SER A 31 -12.11 0.91 -14.22
C SER A 31 -11.98 -0.04 -13.03
N VAL A 32 -11.34 -1.19 -13.17
CA VAL A 32 -10.96 -1.96 -11.96
C VAL A 32 -9.70 -2.74 -12.24
N ILE A 33 -8.54 -2.19 -11.99
CA ILE A 33 -7.34 -2.90 -11.47
C ILE A 33 -6.30 -1.84 -11.10
N THR A 34 -6.41 -1.23 -9.94
CA THR A 34 -5.33 -0.40 -9.39
C THR A 34 -4.94 -0.78 -7.95
N GLY A 35 -5.46 -1.89 -7.42
CA GLY A 35 -5.21 -2.29 -6.03
C GLY A 35 -3.84 -2.91 -5.73
N PHE A 36 -3.03 -3.23 -6.74
CA PHE A 36 -1.75 -3.93 -6.56
C PHE A 36 -0.51 -3.12 -6.92
N ALA A 37 -0.65 -1.85 -7.28
CA ALA A 37 0.45 -1.05 -7.82
C ALA A 37 1.64 -0.85 -6.86
N GLN A 38 1.43 -1.00 -5.54
CA GLN A 38 2.45 -0.83 -4.52
C GLN A 38 3.08 -2.15 -4.06
N CYS A 39 2.33 -3.27 -4.15
CA CYS A 39 2.80 -4.56 -3.69
C CYS A 39 3.93 -5.08 -4.59
N GLY A 40 5.07 -5.44 -3.98
CA GLY A 40 6.27 -5.90 -4.72
C GLY A 40 7.18 -4.79 -5.24
N LYS A 41 6.90 -3.54 -4.94
CA LYS A 41 7.79 -2.41 -5.19
C LYS A 41 8.69 -2.16 -3.98
N ASP A 42 9.87 -1.66 -4.26
CA ASP A 42 10.76 -1.15 -3.22
C ASP A 42 10.21 0.20 -2.75
N VAL A 43 10.08 0.38 -1.44
CA VAL A 43 9.46 1.58 -0.86
C VAL A 43 10.32 2.19 0.23
N VAL A 44 10.16 3.50 0.43
CA VAL A 44 10.81 4.27 1.49
C VAL A 44 9.76 4.96 2.34
N LEU A 45 9.91 4.82 3.65
CA LEU A 45 9.11 5.51 4.64
C LEU A 45 10.04 6.38 5.49
N THR A 46 9.61 7.59 5.79
CA THR A 46 10.31 8.51 6.71
C THR A 46 9.42 8.91 7.85
N SER A 47 10.02 9.10 9.01
CA SER A 47 9.36 9.52 10.23
C SER A 47 10.26 10.48 11.00
N SER A 48 9.67 11.31 11.83
CA SER A 48 10.37 12.19 12.79
C SER A 48 10.07 11.82 14.24
N LYS A 49 9.34 10.72 14.47
CA LYS A 49 8.93 10.32 15.82
C LYS A 49 8.80 8.80 15.95
N THR A 50 9.43 8.27 16.99
CA THR A 50 9.36 6.86 17.39
C THR A 50 8.72 6.73 18.78
N GLU A 51 7.75 5.86 18.93
CA GLU A 51 7.07 5.55 20.19
C GLU A 51 7.33 4.09 20.58
N TYR A 52 7.72 3.89 21.82
CA TYR A 52 7.88 2.58 22.44
C TYR A 52 6.64 2.28 23.28
N LEU A 53 6.01 1.14 23.01
CA LEU A 53 4.77 0.73 23.66
C LEU A 53 4.99 -0.55 24.45
N ASN A 54 4.18 -0.75 25.52
CA ASN A 54 4.08 -2.01 26.20
C ASN A 54 3.16 -3.02 25.48
N ALA A 55 2.98 -4.20 26.03
CA ALA A 55 2.15 -5.26 25.46
C ALA A 55 0.69 -4.85 25.23
N GLU A 56 0.17 -3.99 26.11
CA GLU A 56 -1.20 -3.43 26.04
C GLU A 56 -1.33 -2.30 25.00
N GLY A 57 -0.23 -1.88 24.36
CA GLY A 57 -0.19 -0.81 23.37
C GLY A 57 -0.14 0.60 23.96
N ALA A 58 0.08 0.74 25.28
CA ALA A 58 0.26 2.03 25.92
C ALA A 58 1.69 2.56 25.69
N VAL A 59 1.78 3.86 25.35
CA VAL A 59 3.05 4.53 25.10
C VAL A 59 3.85 4.65 26.41
N GLN A 60 5.04 4.08 26.43
CA GLN A 60 5.99 4.16 27.55
C GLN A 60 7.02 5.26 27.35
N ARG A 61 7.44 5.47 26.12
CA ARG A 61 8.45 6.47 25.77
C ARG A 61 8.21 6.96 24.34
N THR A 62 8.43 8.23 24.12
CA THR A 62 8.48 8.87 22.80
C THR A 62 9.86 9.45 22.57
N VAL A 63 10.39 9.30 21.38
CA VAL A 63 11.66 9.88 20.94
C VAL A 63 11.39 10.66 19.65
N GLU A 64 11.74 11.92 19.64
CA GLU A 64 11.74 12.75 18.44
C GLU A 64 13.06 12.52 17.72
N GLU A 65 13.02 11.70 16.68
CA GLU A 65 14.17 11.32 15.86
C GLU A 65 13.73 11.02 14.44
N ASP A 66 14.56 11.41 13.48
CA ASP A 66 14.34 11.01 12.10
C ASP A 66 14.66 9.53 11.94
N CYS A 67 13.76 8.82 11.27
CA CYS A 67 13.93 7.41 10.96
C CYS A 67 13.59 7.16 9.50
N VAL A 68 14.47 6.47 8.79
CA VAL A 68 14.24 6.02 7.42
C VAL A 68 14.10 4.50 7.40
N ILE A 69 12.96 4.04 6.88
CA ILE A 69 12.66 2.62 6.71
C ILE A 69 12.61 2.33 5.22
N LYS A 70 13.47 1.43 4.74
CA LYS A 70 13.47 0.97 3.34
C LYS A 70 12.99 -0.47 3.32
N VAL A 71 11.99 -0.75 2.49
CA VAL A 71 11.45 -2.10 2.31
C VAL A 71 11.64 -2.49 0.87
N GLY A 72 12.50 -3.48 0.65
CA GLY A 72 12.71 -4.10 -0.65
C GLY A 72 12.00 -5.45 -0.75
N LYS A 73 12.30 -6.19 -1.81
CA LYS A 73 11.71 -7.53 -2.03
C LYS A 73 12.18 -8.58 -1.03
N SER A 74 13.45 -8.52 -0.60
CA SER A 74 14.09 -9.52 0.23
C SER A 74 14.66 -8.99 1.54
N ALA A 75 14.73 -7.67 1.70
CA ALA A 75 15.32 -7.04 2.88
C ALA A 75 14.55 -5.81 3.31
N VAL A 76 14.52 -5.58 4.61
CA VAL A 76 14.08 -4.35 5.25
C VAL A 76 15.24 -3.71 5.97
N THR A 77 15.38 -2.40 5.83
CA THR A 77 16.41 -1.61 6.52
C THR A 77 15.74 -0.53 7.34
N ILE A 78 16.13 -0.39 8.60
CA ILE A 78 15.65 0.61 9.53
C ILE A 78 16.87 1.44 9.96
N SER A 79 16.82 2.74 9.72
CA SER A 79 17.93 3.67 9.98
C SER A 79 17.42 4.85 10.83
N PRO A 80 17.40 4.72 12.16
CA PRO A 80 17.13 5.85 13.05
C PRO A 80 18.31 6.81 13.04
N SER A 81 18.06 8.12 13.20
CA SER A 81 19.13 9.11 13.38
C SER A 81 19.87 8.87 14.70
N GLY A 82 21.21 8.88 14.64
CA GLY A 82 22.05 8.72 15.83
C GLY A 82 22.15 7.29 16.37
N HIS A 83 21.62 6.30 15.65
CA HIS A 83 21.71 4.89 15.99
C HIS A 83 22.19 4.06 14.80
N ASP A 84 22.66 2.85 15.10
CA ASP A 84 23.12 1.94 14.07
C ASP A 84 21.97 1.48 13.19
N LYS A 85 22.29 1.32 11.91
CA LYS A 85 21.40 0.80 10.90
C LYS A 85 21.12 -0.69 11.14
N MET A 86 19.86 -1.06 11.22
CA MET A 86 19.41 -2.44 11.30
C MET A 86 18.96 -2.94 9.92
N THR A 87 19.41 -4.12 9.53
CA THR A 87 18.95 -4.77 8.30
C THR A 87 18.42 -6.16 8.61
N GLY A 88 17.21 -6.44 8.14
CA GLY A 88 16.56 -7.73 8.30
C GLY A 88 16.26 -8.37 6.95
N SER A 89 16.40 -9.70 6.89
CA SER A 89 15.98 -10.51 5.74
C SER A 89 14.48 -10.78 5.82
N ILE A 90 13.72 -10.42 4.79
CA ILE A 90 12.28 -10.66 4.74
C ILE A 90 12.03 -12.13 4.43
N THR A 91 11.27 -12.82 5.26
CA THR A 91 10.91 -14.24 5.12
C THR A 91 9.50 -14.42 4.57
N SER A 92 8.60 -13.49 4.82
CA SER A 92 7.27 -13.47 4.21
C SER A 92 6.70 -12.05 4.09
N THR A 93 5.78 -11.87 3.14
CA THR A 93 5.11 -10.60 2.89
C THR A 93 3.65 -10.85 2.57
N ALA A 94 2.76 -10.17 3.29
CA ALA A 94 1.35 -10.05 2.96
C ALA A 94 1.04 -8.58 2.67
N CYS A 95 0.51 -8.29 1.47
CA CYS A 95 0.31 -6.91 1.01
C CYS A 95 -1.11 -6.75 0.45
N LYS A 96 -1.86 -5.78 0.97
CA LYS A 96 -3.22 -5.47 0.54
C LYS A 96 -3.47 -3.98 0.68
N TRP A 97 -3.44 -3.25 -0.43
CA TRP A 97 -3.72 -1.82 -0.49
C TRP A 97 -4.90 -1.55 -1.41
N LYS A 98 -5.87 -0.79 -0.93
CA LYS A 98 -7.00 -0.28 -1.72
C LYS A 98 -6.57 0.96 -2.52
N GLN A 99 -5.81 1.84 -1.87
CA GLN A 99 -5.23 3.02 -2.47
C GLN A 99 -3.74 3.07 -2.14
N PRO A 100 -2.85 3.01 -3.16
CA PRO A 100 -1.41 3.00 -2.96
C PRO A 100 -0.94 4.14 -2.04
N PHE A 101 -0.06 3.84 -1.09
CA PHE A 101 0.55 4.77 -0.13
C PHE A 101 -0.43 5.55 0.76
N LYS A 102 -1.73 5.20 0.77
CA LYS A 102 -2.76 5.91 1.52
C LYS A 102 -3.65 5.00 2.35
N GLU A 103 -4.25 3.97 1.75
CA GLU A 103 -5.20 3.10 2.43
C GLU A 103 -4.91 1.63 2.14
N GLY A 104 -4.54 0.90 3.20
CA GLY A 104 -4.24 -0.52 3.11
C GLY A 104 -3.20 -0.97 4.12
N LYS A 105 -2.63 -2.16 3.89
CA LYS A 105 -1.75 -2.80 4.84
C LYS A 105 -0.72 -3.67 4.15
N THR A 106 0.51 -3.60 4.65
CA THR A 106 1.58 -4.56 4.37
C THR A 106 2.07 -5.14 5.69
N THR A 107 2.17 -6.46 5.78
CA THR A 107 2.77 -7.15 6.93
C THR A 107 3.97 -7.94 6.43
N LEU A 108 5.10 -7.75 7.08
CA LEU A 108 6.37 -8.41 6.80
C LEU A 108 6.78 -9.25 8.00
N GLU A 109 7.27 -10.46 7.75
CA GLU A 109 8.05 -11.21 8.72
C GLU A 109 9.52 -11.05 8.33
N ALA A 110 10.36 -10.64 9.27
CA ALA A 110 11.77 -10.40 9.01
C ALA A 110 12.66 -10.96 10.11
N LYS A 111 13.84 -11.44 9.71
CA LYS A 111 14.91 -11.84 10.61
C LYS A 111 15.99 -10.80 10.62
N PHE A 112 16.27 -10.25 11.79
CA PHE A 112 17.37 -9.33 12.03
C PHE A 112 18.53 -10.07 12.69
N LYS A 113 19.71 -9.61 12.44
CA LYS A 113 20.94 -10.09 13.08
C LYS A 113 21.67 -8.90 13.66
N ASP A 114 21.99 -8.97 14.93
CA ASP A 114 22.77 -7.94 15.60
C ASP A 114 24.27 -8.10 15.33
N GLU A 115 25.07 -7.15 15.83
CA GLU A 115 26.52 -7.18 15.68
C GLU A 115 27.21 -8.38 16.36
N LYS A 116 26.55 -8.97 17.36
CA LYS A 116 27.02 -10.18 18.07
C LYS A 116 26.62 -11.47 17.35
N GLY A 117 25.83 -11.36 16.30
CA GLY A 117 25.32 -12.47 15.53
C GLY A 117 24.05 -13.10 16.13
N GLU A 118 23.44 -12.48 17.16
CA GLU A 118 22.16 -12.93 17.69
C GLU A 118 21.04 -12.63 16.70
N GLU A 119 20.20 -13.64 16.45
CA GLU A 119 19.07 -13.50 15.55
C GLU A 119 17.81 -13.15 16.34
N SER A 120 17.06 -12.17 15.82
CA SER A 120 15.72 -11.83 16.29
C SER A 120 14.72 -11.86 15.16
N ASN A 121 13.49 -12.28 15.46
CA ASN A 121 12.40 -12.30 14.50
C ASN A 121 11.43 -11.18 14.81
N ALA A 122 11.02 -10.44 13.79
CA ALA A 122 10.07 -9.36 13.97
C ALA A 122 8.96 -9.41 12.92
N THR A 123 7.75 -9.04 13.37
CA THR A 123 6.63 -8.71 12.50
C THR A 123 6.58 -7.21 12.33
N ILE A 124 6.66 -6.73 11.08
CA ILE A 124 6.56 -5.32 10.73
C ILE A 124 5.24 -5.11 9.99
N THR A 125 4.41 -4.22 10.49
CA THR A 125 3.12 -3.87 9.88
C THR A 125 3.13 -2.42 9.46
N ILE A 126 2.96 -2.15 8.16
CA ILE A 126 2.75 -0.81 7.60
C ILE A 126 1.27 -0.71 7.29
N GLU A 127 0.58 0.25 7.91
CA GLU A 127 -0.86 0.43 7.75
C GLU A 127 -1.19 1.88 7.43
N GLY A 128 -1.98 2.07 6.36
CA GLY A 128 -2.58 3.33 5.98
C GLY A 128 -4.07 3.31 6.27
N LYS A 129 -4.53 4.23 7.12
CA LYS A 129 -5.92 4.37 7.49
C LYS A 129 -6.22 5.84 7.88
N ASP A 130 -7.37 6.36 7.45
CA ASP A 130 -7.86 7.70 7.82
C ASP A 130 -6.82 8.82 7.57
N GLY A 131 -6.07 8.71 6.47
CA GLY A 131 -5.04 9.67 6.08
C GLY A 131 -3.76 9.61 6.91
N LYS A 132 -3.60 8.61 7.77
CA LYS A 132 -2.39 8.38 8.57
C LYS A 132 -1.72 7.09 8.13
N ILE A 133 -0.39 7.12 8.07
CA ILE A 133 0.42 5.92 7.86
C ILE A 133 1.20 5.64 9.13
N THR A 134 1.13 4.41 9.59
CA THR A 134 1.88 3.93 10.75
C THR A 134 2.71 2.71 10.38
N CYS A 135 3.89 2.59 10.97
CA CYS A 135 4.69 1.39 10.92
C CYS A 135 4.82 0.85 12.35
N LEU A 136 4.43 -0.40 12.56
CA LEU A 136 4.49 -1.09 13.83
C LEU A 136 5.46 -2.26 13.71
N MET A 137 6.43 -2.34 14.61
CA MET A 137 7.36 -3.46 14.73
C MET A 137 7.16 -4.18 16.06
N LYS A 138 7.04 -5.51 16.00
CA LYS A 138 6.93 -6.39 17.16
C LYS A 138 7.99 -7.46 17.07
N GLU A 139 8.87 -7.54 18.07
CA GLU A 139 9.83 -8.63 18.22
C GLU A 139 9.12 -9.87 18.78
N LYS A 140 9.34 -11.03 18.18
CA LYS A 140 8.70 -12.30 18.66
C LYS A 140 9.27 -12.76 20.00
N GLU A 141 10.56 -12.52 20.18
CA GLU A 141 11.30 -12.89 21.40
C GLU A 141 11.03 -11.95 22.59
N LYS A 142 10.48 -10.74 22.29
CA LYS A 142 10.16 -9.69 23.27
C LYS A 142 8.78 -9.11 22.98
N PRO A 143 7.69 -9.86 23.24
CA PRO A 143 6.34 -9.48 22.83
C PRO A 143 5.80 -8.22 23.53
N ASP A 144 6.39 -7.86 24.64
CA ASP A 144 6.15 -6.63 25.40
C ASP A 144 6.84 -5.38 24.79
N ARG A 145 7.74 -5.58 23.83
CA ARG A 145 8.45 -4.52 23.15
C ARG A 145 7.83 -4.24 21.77
N ILE A 146 7.01 -3.21 21.74
CA ILE A 146 6.36 -2.76 20.52
C ILE A 146 6.91 -1.39 20.15
N ILE A 147 7.34 -1.21 18.91
CA ILE A 147 7.80 0.07 18.37
C ILE A 147 6.80 0.55 17.35
N ARG A 148 6.30 1.77 17.52
CA ARG A 148 5.40 2.43 16.59
C ARG A 148 6.06 3.67 16.02
N VAL A 149 6.03 3.78 14.71
CA VAL A 149 6.59 4.92 13.98
C VAL A 149 5.47 5.56 13.16
N THR A 150 5.23 6.85 13.37
CA THR A 150 4.27 7.62 12.58
C THR A 150 4.96 8.12 11.31
N ILE A 151 4.47 7.72 10.16
CA ILE A 151 5.10 7.99 8.87
C ILE A 151 4.66 9.35 8.35
N VAL A 152 5.61 10.20 8.04
CA VAL A 152 5.38 11.52 7.43
C VAL A 152 5.51 11.50 5.91
N LYS A 153 6.28 10.53 5.36
CA LYS A 153 6.43 10.34 3.91
C LYS A 153 6.48 8.86 3.59
N PHE A 154 5.71 8.42 2.60
CA PHE A 154 5.68 7.07 2.10
C PHE A 154 5.63 7.07 0.58
N GLU A 155 6.65 6.53 -0.06
CA GLU A 155 6.82 6.60 -1.51
C GLU A 155 7.53 5.38 -2.08
N GLU A 156 7.44 5.19 -3.39
CA GLU A 156 8.25 4.22 -4.11
C GLU A 156 9.71 4.66 -4.12
N GLN A 157 10.63 3.74 -3.89
CA GLN A 157 12.06 4.01 -4.02
C GLN A 157 12.40 4.13 -5.51
N THR A 158 12.69 5.35 -5.95
CA THR A 158 13.22 5.57 -7.30
C THR A 158 14.69 5.15 -7.37
N THR A 159 15.07 4.47 -8.45
CA THR A 159 16.43 3.90 -8.64
C THR A 159 17.50 4.99 -8.85
N ASP A 160 17.14 6.27 -8.85
CA ASP A 160 18.04 7.39 -9.14
C ASP A 160 18.83 7.94 -7.93
N SER A 161 18.73 7.34 -6.77
CA SER A 161 19.59 7.69 -5.62
C SER A 161 20.91 6.93 -5.70
N LYS A 162 21.74 7.26 -6.68
CA LYS A 162 23.20 7.07 -6.55
C LYS A 162 23.69 8.08 -5.51
N PHE A 163 24.04 7.60 -4.34
CA PHE A 163 24.94 8.27 -3.39
C PHE A 163 26.13 7.38 -3.16
#